data_2c7b4fbb52555be92318840ef1e35b90
#
_entry.id   2c7b4fbb52555be92318840ef1e35b90
#
_cell.length_a   1.000
_cell.length_b   1.000
_cell.length_c   1.000
_cell.angle_alpha   90.00
_cell.angle_beta   90.00
_cell.angle_gamma   90.00
#
_symmetry.space_group_name_H-M   'P 1'
#
loop_
_entity.id
_entity.type
_entity.pdbx_description
1 polymer ?
#
loop_
_entity_poly.entity_id
_entity_poly.type
_entity_poly.pdbx_seq_one_letter_code
_entity_poly.pdbx_strand_id
1 'polypeptide(L)'
;MSSERSFDANHGNENTGVSRQNGPDTTGRFMRPQSVAFLIEHTGVNDPDGAARVAEALGDLPVALEQAATTIRLVGYPRLDDYLANLREFGLDEPADGPSSGGYGQPISQPADGYPALAPTALLMARQAVQDHLAEKDSASGDQTAAHASAAFLQLAALALLAPSGVPRHWLYQTGASEQIARETLEELVSLSACTPSADGRYISIHELQGRAFREDLATDPSLFDAVKRAVVRMLEITDMKEAAADEAQRANVLDMVIQLNAVAERDEGGALHSPRESCIDLPSVFGLVNNTIYCLNMIDSPQIAITFEDTVRKLVSSYGADHPDTFAIRTNLALAHRETGETMKAIDAYEALFAERLRDLGPDHPDTLDTLANLAEAHMETGDFEGAVGILEALAADQTRVLGPDDADTLGTRGNLAEAYLQTGRTQQAINLLKGFVRDVDRTLGPDHPYTLTTRNRLARAYMDAGKFKKARKELNALLPDRIRVLGPDHPDTLAVRSNLAYICNAVGEYGQAIDILGELIADETRVLGPDHYLTLTARSNLARAHTVSGNPQKAIEILEAVLDSQFRSLGVDHPDALDTRGDLACAYSVLGDYQKAIAMFQSLLDDQTRILGPDHPDTLLTRESLAEALSEAQE
;
A
#
# COMPACT_ATOMS: atom_id res chain seq x y z
N MET A 1 14.42 -17.40 8.74
CA MET A 1 15.63 -18.07 8.18
C MET A 1 15.64 -17.78 6.69
N SER A 2 16.56 -16.92 6.31
CA SER A 2 16.82 -16.38 4.99
C SER A 2 17.18 -17.49 3.99
N SER A 3 16.61 -17.40 2.78
CA SER A 3 17.18 -18.03 1.59
C SER A 3 17.19 -17.01 0.46
N GLU A 4 18.34 -16.39 0.30
CA GLU A 4 18.77 -15.73 -0.93
C GLU A 4 18.66 -16.72 -2.09
N ARG A 5 17.95 -16.36 -3.15
CA ARG A 5 18.07 -16.99 -4.46
C ARG A 5 18.67 -15.97 -5.43
N SER A 6 19.96 -16.17 -5.68
CA SER A 6 20.65 -15.61 -6.83
C SER A 6 20.03 -16.15 -8.12
N PHE A 7 19.62 -15.26 -9.02
CA PHE A 7 19.27 -15.63 -10.39
C PHE A 7 20.55 -15.64 -11.24
N ASP A 8 21.04 -16.83 -11.51
CA ASP A 8 21.98 -17.08 -12.60
C ASP A 8 21.21 -17.11 -13.93
N ALA A 9 21.46 -16.08 -14.75
CA ALA A 9 21.01 -16.07 -16.14
C ALA A 9 22.11 -16.68 -17.02
N ASN A 10 22.00 -17.95 -17.30
CA ASN A 10 22.81 -18.60 -18.36
C ASN A 10 21.89 -19.50 -19.18
N HIS A 11 21.41 -19.01 -20.32
CA HIS A 11 20.98 -19.83 -21.43
C HIS A 11 21.48 -19.20 -22.71
N GLY A 12 22.41 -19.95 -23.32
CA GLY A 12 23.06 -19.62 -24.55
C GLY A 12 22.09 -19.67 -25.73
N ASN A 13 22.37 -18.80 -26.69
CA ASN A 13 22.02 -19.02 -28.09
C ASN A 13 23.24 -18.67 -28.94
N GLU A 14 23.77 -19.69 -29.60
CA GLU A 14 24.89 -19.59 -30.53
C GLU A 14 24.44 -19.00 -31.87
N ASN A 15 25.36 -18.29 -32.47
CA ASN A 15 25.47 -17.91 -33.87
C ASN A 15 24.87 -16.58 -34.33
N THR A 16 25.66 -15.53 -34.22
CA THR A 16 26.20 -14.79 -35.39
C THR A 16 27.46 -14.08 -34.92
N GLY A 17 28.59 -14.44 -35.52
CA GLY A 17 29.93 -13.93 -35.18
C GLY A 17 30.10 -12.47 -35.62
N VAL A 18 29.88 -11.55 -34.69
CA VAL A 18 30.50 -10.22 -34.64
C VAL A 18 30.97 -10.04 -33.20
N SER A 19 32.25 -9.80 -33.05
CA SER A 19 33.00 -9.81 -31.80
C SER A 19 32.39 -8.89 -30.72
N ARG A 20 31.96 -9.50 -29.60
CA ARG A 20 31.61 -8.79 -28.33
C ARG A 20 32.88 -8.25 -27.63
N GLN A 21 33.56 -7.28 -28.23
CA GLN A 21 34.70 -6.57 -27.60
C GLN A 21 34.55 -5.05 -27.60
N ASN A 22 33.36 -4.49 -27.91
CA ASN A 22 33.15 -3.06 -28.10
C ASN A 22 32.19 -2.41 -27.08
N GLY A 23 32.25 -2.81 -25.81
CA GLY A 23 31.54 -2.11 -24.74
C GLY A 23 32.40 -1.02 -24.07
N PRO A 24 31.79 -0.05 -23.37
CA PRO A 24 32.53 0.94 -22.59
C PRO A 24 33.40 0.26 -21.52
N ASP A 25 34.47 0.93 -21.11
CA ASP A 25 35.35 0.47 -20.03
C ASP A 25 34.67 0.57 -18.64
N THR A 26 35.42 0.25 -17.59
CA THR A 26 34.93 0.32 -16.19
C THR A 26 34.55 1.75 -15.76
N THR A 27 34.88 2.79 -16.54
CA THR A 27 34.50 4.19 -16.33
C THR A 27 33.26 4.60 -17.12
N GLY A 28 32.65 3.66 -17.88
CA GLY A 28 31.49 3.92 -18.74
C GLY A 28 31.82 4.69 -20.02
N ARG A 29 33.10 4.80 -20.41
CA ARG A 29 33.57 5.50 -21.61
C ARG A 29 34.02 4.51 -22.67
N PHE A 30 33.92 4.90 -23.96
CA PHE A 30 34.55 4.18 -25.03
C PHE A 30 36.07 4.44 -25.05
N MET A 31 36.84 3.49 -25.55
CA MET A 31 38.20 3.79 -25.94
C MET A 31 38.18 4.64 -27.22
N ARG A 32 39.15 5.57 -27.38
CA ARG A 32 39.20 6.50 -28.52
C ARG A 32 38.99 5.86 -29.90
N PRO A 33 39.60 4.70 -30.24
CA PRO A 33 39.33 4.03 -31.52
C PRO A 33 37.87 3.59 -31.68
N GLN A 34 37.22 3.22 -30.57
CA GLN A 34 35.79 2.83 -30.58
C GLN A 34 34.90 4.05 -30.83
N SER A 35 35.19 5.18 -30.18
CA SER A 35 34.48 6.46 -30.38
C SER A 35 34.59 6.94 -31.84
N VAL A 36 35.78 6.84 -32.43
CA VAL A 36 36.03 7.21 -33.84
C VAL A 36 35.24 6.32 -34.77
N ALA A 37 35.31 5.00 -34.58
CA ALA A 37 34.56 4.03 -35.38
C ALA A 37 33.06 4.25 -35.27
N PHE A 38 32.55 4.46 -34.05
CA PHE A 38 31.15 4.77 -33.77
C PHE A 38 30.67 6.02 -34.52
N LEU A 39 31.42 7.13 -34.44
CA LEU A 39 31.04 8.37 -35.13
C LEU A 39 31.01 8.21 -36.65
N ILE A 40 32.02 7.55 -37.26
CA ILE A 40 32.05 7.30 -38.69
C ILE A 40 30.87 6.44 -39.13
N GLU A 41 30.59 5.35 -38.42
CA GLU A 41 29.50 4.43 -38.72
C GLU A 41 28.14 5.10 -38.63
N HIS A 42 27.89 5.86 -37.54
CA HIS A 42 26.59 6.43 -37.24
C HIS A 42 26.31 7.79 -37.92
N THR A 43 27.34 8.52 -38.34
CA THR A 43 27.17 9.76 -39.11
C THR A 43 27.23 9.55 -40.62
N GLY A 44 27.87 8.50 -41.08
CA GLY A 44 28.18 8.27 -42.49
C GLY A 44 29.28 9.19 -43.03
N VAL A 45 29.91 10.02 -42.21
CA VAL A 45 30.99 10.94 -42.59
C VAL A 45 32.33 10.24 -42.38
N ASN A 46 33.02 9.92 -43.45
CA ASN A 46 34.34 9.26 -43.40
C ASN A 46 35.46 10.30 -43.15
N ASP A 47 35.59 10.76 -41.92
CA ASP A 47 36.60 11.72 -41.46
C ASP A 47 37.17 11.24 -40.10
N PRO A 48 38.16 10.31 -40.09
CA PRO A 48 38.70 9.76 -38.86
C PRO A 48 39.35 10.81 -37.94
N ASP A 49 40.03 11.83 -38.52
CA ASP A 49 40.69 12.86 -37.76
C ASP A 49 39.69 13.81 -37.13
N GLY A 50 38.63 14.20 -37.84
CA GLY A 50 37.51 14.95 -37.32
C GLY A 50 36.76 14.17 -36.23
N ALA A 51 36.50 12.88 -36.46
CA ALA A 51 35.87 12.04 -35.46
C ALA A 51 36.70 11.91 -34.17
N ALA A 52 38.03 11.84 -34.28
CA ALA A 52 38.91 11.81 -33.13
C ALA A 52 38.84 13.12 -32.31
N ARG A 53 38.75 14.27 -32.97
CA ARG A 53 38.59 15.58 -32.29
C ARG A 53 37.23 15.75 -31.63
N VAL A 54 36.16 15.32 -32.28
CA VAL A 54 34.81 15.32 -31.68
C VAL A 54 34.76 14.38 -30.48
N ALA A 55 35.31 13.17 -30.59
CA ALA A 55 35.34 12.19 -29.50
C ALA A 55 36.16 12.73 -28.30
N GLU A 56 37.28 13.44 -28.55
CA GLU A 56 38.07 14.08 -27.52
C GLU A 56 37.29 15.20 -26.79
N ALA A 57 36.62 16.03 -27.57
CA ALA A 57 35.83 17.13 -27.04
C ALA A 57 34.65 16.64 -26.15
N LEU A 58 34.09 15.49 -26.48
CA LEU A 58 32.97 14.84 -25.75
C LEU A 58 33.44 13.82 -24.70
N GLY A 59 34.76 13.63 -24.56
CA GLY A 59 35.38 12.76 -23.55
C GLY A 59 35.05 11.29 -23.70
N ASP A 60 34.84 10.85 -24.94
CA ASP A 60 34.50 9.46 -25.26
C ASP A 60 33.24 8.92 -24.56
N LEU A 61 32.33 9.80 -24.20
CA LEU A 61 31.06 9.46 -23.54
C LEU A 61 30.07 8.92 -24.56
N PRO A 62 29.60 7.66 -24.44
CA PRO A 62 28.70 7.04 -25.41
C PRO A 62 27.44 7.87 -25.70
N VAL A 63 26.77 8.38 -24.66
CA VAL A 63 25.55 9.18 -24.82
C VAL A 63 25.82 10.50 -25.58
N ALA A 64 26.93 11.17 -25.29
CA ALA A 64 27.27 12.41 -25.98
C ALA A 64 27.68 12.17 -27.44
N LEU A 65 28.36 11.06 -27.73
CA LEU A 65 28.73 10.63 -29.09
C LEU A 65 27.48 10.26 -29.90
N GLU A 66 26.52 9.57 -29.30
CA GLU A 66 25.27 9.17 -29.95
C GLU A 66 24.43 10.41 -30.33
N GLN A 67 24.29 11.34 -29.40
CA GLN A 67 23.57 12.60 -29.65
C GLN A 67 24.30 13.50 -30.66
N ALA A 68 25.63 13.52 -30.63
CA ALA A 68 26.43 14.20 -31.67
C ALA A 68 26.20 13.59 -33.05
N ALA A 69 26.23 12.26 -33.16
CA ALA A 69 25.95 11.56 -34.41
C ALA A 69 24.55 11.85 -34.93
N THR A 70 23.55 11.90 -34.05
CA THR A 70 22.17 12.26 -34.42
C THR A 70 22.09 13.69 -34.93
N THR A 71 22.71 14.67 -34.27
CA THR A 71 22.78 16.07 -34.70
C THR A 71 23.45 16.18 -36.08
N ILE A 72 24.61 15.52 -36.26
CA ILE A 72 25.36 15.55 -37.52
C ILE A 72 24.51 15.02 -38.67
N ARG A 73 23.73 13.96 -38.47
CA ARG A 73 22.83 13.41 -39.51
C ARG A 73 21.65 14.32 -39.80
N LEU A 74 20.98 14.85 -38.76
CA LEU A 74 19.79 15.69 -38.92
C LEU A 74 20.11 17.01 -39.62
N VAL A 75 21.20 17.67 -39.20
CA VAL A 75 21.60 18.97 -39.75
C VAL A 75 22.37 18.78 -41.07
N GLY A 76 22.96 17.61 -41.30
CA GLY A 76 23.67 17.31 -42.54
C GLY A 76 25.06 17.94 -42.62
N TYR A 77 25.82 17.98 -41.52
CA TYR A 77 27.18 18.50 -41.51
C TYR A 77 28.09 17.72 -42.49
N PRO A 78 28.74 18.40 -43.47
CA PRO A 78 29.61 17.76 -44.44
C PRO A 78 30.96 17.36 -43.85
N ARG A 79 31.40 17.99 -42.78
CA ARG A 79 32.64 17.71 -42.05
C ARG A 79 32.39 17.72 -40.54
N LEU A 80 33.07 16.83 -39.82
CA LEU A 80 32.94 16.74 -38.38
C LEU A 80 33.55 17.95 -37.65
N ASP A 81 34.50 18.65 -38.27
CA ASP A 81 35.03 19.90 -37.77
C ASP A 81 34.00 21.05 -37.78
N ASP A 82 33.08 21.06 -38.76
CA ASP A 82 32.05 22.06 -38.85
C ASP A 82 31.05 21.88 -37.66
N TYR A 83 30.72 20.64 -37.34
CA TYR A 83 29.94 20.32 -36.13
C TYR A 83 30.67 20.78 -34.86
N LEU A 84 31.97 20.48 -34.74
CA LEU A 84 32.78 20.87 -33.58
C LEU A 84 32.90 22.38 -33.40
N ALA A 85 33.00 23.13 -34.51
CA ALA A 85 32.98 24.59 -34.49
C ALA A 85 31.65 25.12 -33.96
N ASN A 86 30.53 24.63 -34.52
CA ASN A 86 29.18 24.99 -34.06
C ASN A 86 28.90 24.58 -32.61
N LEU A 87 29.41 23.43 -32.18
CA LEU A 87 29.28 22.98 -30.79
C LEU A 87 29.94 23.95 -29.81
N ARG A 88 31.10 24.49 -30.20
CA ARG A 88 31.83 25.50 -29.39
C ARG A 88 31.13 26.85 -29.41
N GLU A 89 30.58 27.25 -30.55
CA GLU A 89 29.84 28.50 -30.71
C GLU A 89 28.51 28.46 -29.93
N PHE A 90 27.78 27.39 -30.01
CA PHE A 90 26.53 27.17 -29.29
C PHE A 90 26.67 27.28 -27.76
N GLY A 91 27.83 26.91 -27.22
CA GLY A 91 28.15 27.07 -25.78
C GLY A 91 28.64 28.45 -25.35
N LEU A 92 28.84 29.39 -26.32
CA LEU A 92 29.37 30.70 -26.09
C LEU A 92 28.39 31.88 -26.35
N ASP A 93 27.16 31.55 -26.83
CA ASP A 93 26.15 32.59 -27.07
C ASP A 93 25.74 33.25 -25.75
N GLU A 94 26.27 34.46 -25.48
CA GLU A 94 25.76 35.37 -24.48
C GLU A 94 24.37 35.88 -24.90
N PRO A 95 23.43 36.08 -23.98
CA PRO A 95 22.15 36.69 -24.32
C PRO A 95 22.38 38.09 -24.88
N ALA A 96 22.07 38.29 -26.16
CA ALA A 96 22.05 39.61 -26.76
C ALA A 96 20.95 40.44 -26.08
N ASP A 97 21.30 41.63 -25.60
CA ASP A 97 20.38 42.62 -25.07
C ASP A 97 19.27 42.96 -26.10
N GLY A 98 18.09 42.28 -25.98
CA GLY A 98 16.92 42.58 -26.80
C GLY A 98 15.88 41.48 -26.80
N PRO A 99 14.55 41.81 -26.77
CA PRO A 99 13.49 40.86 -26.64
C PRO A 99 13.09 40.23 -27.97
N SER A 100 13.97 39.51 -28.66
CA SER A 100 13.57 38.74 -29.86
C SER A 100 14.75 37.97 -30.48
N SER A 101 15.29 37.03 -29.79
CA SER A 101 15.92 35.80 -30.34
C SER A 101 16.29 34.91 -29.17
N GLY A 102 15.84 33.68 -29.16
CA GLY A 102 16.09 32.73 -28.08
C GLY A 102 17.57 32.37 -28.00
N GLY A 103 18.38 33.24 -27.39
CA GLY A 103 19.77 33.01 -27.06
C GLY A 103 19.82 32.13 -25.81
N TYR A 104 20.43 30.99 -25.91
CA TYR A 104 20.65 30.07 -24.83
C TYR A 104 21.80 30.59 -23.95
N GLY A 105 21.46 30.82 -22.68
CA GLY A 105 22.30 31.47 -21.71
C GLY A 105 23.57 30.74 -21.29
N GLN A 106 24.28 31.35 -20.41
CA GLN A 106 25.61 31.13 -19.85
C GLN A 106 26.20 29.70 -19.91
N PRO A 107 27.51 29.52 -20.09
CA PRO A 107 28.14 28.22 -20.10
C PRO A 107 27.79 27.47 -18.81
N ILE A 108 27.24 26.26 -18.96
CA ILE A 108 26.95 25.33 -17.87
C ILE A 108 28.17 25.28 -16.97
N SER A 109 28.04 25.68 -15.72
CA SER A 109 29.11 25.69 -14.70
C SER A 109 29.89 24.39 -14.76
N GLN A 110 31.22 24.43 -14.67
CA GLN A 110 32.08 23.24 -14.78
C GLN A 110 31.49 22.08 -13.96
N PRO A 111 31.24 20.92 -14.59
CA PRO A 111 30.60 19.80 -13.89
C PRO A 111 31.53 19.35 -12.75
N ALA A 112 31.02 19.35 -11.53
CA ALA A 112 31.70 18.80 -10.36
C ALA A 112 32.05 17.29 -10.51
N ASP A 113 31.51 16.62 -11.53
CA ASP A 113 31.49 15.16 -11.67
C ASP A 113 32.41 14.60 -12.76
N GLY A 114 33.40 15.40 -13.25
CA GLY A 114 34.40 14.90 -14.20
C GLY A 114 33.94 14.70 -15.64
N TYR A 115 32.78 15.21 -16.02
CA TYR A 115 32.33 15.22 -17.42
C TYR A 115 33.01 16.33 -18.22
N PRO A 116 33.30 16.14 -19.53
CA PRO A 116 33.84 17.19 -20.40
C PRO A 116 32.85 18.34 -20.54
N ALA A 117 33.36 19.56 -20.56
CA ALA A 117 32.53 20.77 -20.59
C ALA A 117 31.59 20.87 -21.82
N LEU A 118 31.94 20.26 -22.93
CA LEU A 118 31.15 20.29 -24.17
C LEU A 118 30.11 19.13 -24.27
N ALA A 119 30.12 18.14 -23.36
CA ALA A 119 29.15 17.05 -23.41
C ALA A 119 27.71 17.54 -23.16
N PRO A 120 27.41 18.34 -22.13
CA PRO A 120 26.07 18.90 -21.94
C PRO A 120 25.61 19.74 -23.13
N THR A 121 26.51 20.57 -23.70
CA THR A 121 26.24 21.40 -24.88
C THR A 121 25.84 20.55 -26.10
N ALA A 122 26.53 19.41 -26.33
CA ALA A 122 26.17 18.46 -27.40
C ALA A 122 24.77 17.89 -27.20
N LEU A 123 24.37 17.59 -25.96
CA LEU A 123 23.05 17.08 -25.63
C LEU A 123 21.95 18.11 -25.91
N LEU A 124 22.19 19.38 -25.59
CA LEU A 124 21.25 20.47 -25.90
C LEU A 124 21.15 20.77 -27.39
N MET A 125 22.27 20.74 -28.13
CA MET A 125 22.27 20.85 -29.59
C MET A 125 21.46 19.71 -30.24
N ALA A 126 21.64 18.49 -29.77
CA ALA A 126 20.90 17.35 -30.28
C ALA A 126 19.40 17.50 -30.04
N ARG A 127 19.01 17.95 -28.85
CA ARG A 127 17.61 18.25 -28.56
C ARG A 127 17.04 19.30 -29.53
N GLN A 128 17.76 20.40 -29.75
CA GLN A 128 17.35 21.44 -30.67
C GLN A 128 17.20 20.90 -32.10
N ALA A 129 18.18 20.16 -32.59
CA ALA A 129 18.14 19.54 -33.91
C ALA A 129 16.93 18.59 -34.10
N VAL A 130 16.57 17.83 -33.06
CA VAL A 130 15.38 16.97 -33.04
C VAL A 130 14.10 17.80 -33.09
N GLN A 131 14.04 18.90 -32.34
CA GLN A 131 12.88 19.80 -32.35
C GLN A 131 12.69 20.49 -33.70
N ASP A 132 13.78 20.96 -34.30
CA ASP A 132 13.75 21.60 -35.62
C ASP A 132 13.31 20.62 -36.71
N HIS A 133 13.81 19.38 -36.68
CA HIS A 133 13.38 18.29 -37.56
C HIS A 133 11.88 18.00 -37.45
N LEU A 134 11.33 17.95 -36.25
CA LEU A 134 9.91 17.74 -36.03
C LEU A 134 9.06 18.95 -36.42
N ALA A 135 9.54 20.16 -36.24
CA ALA A 135 8.88 21.38 -36.70
C ALA A 135 8.84 21.48 -38.24
N GLU A 136 9.89 21.02 -38.93
CA GLU A 136 9.89 20.90 -40.39
C GLU A 136 8.87 19.87 -40.88
N LYS A 137 8.72 18.74 -40.16
CA LYS A 137 7.69 17.72 -40.42
C LYS A 137 6.28 18.27 -40.26
N ASP A 138 6.01 19.06 -39.20
CA ASP A 138 4.74 19.75 -38.98
C ASP A 138 4.44 20.72 -40.15
N SER A 139 5.42 21.49 -40.56
CA SER A 139 5.30 22.44 -41.68
C SER A 139 5.02 21.73 -43.00
N ALA A 140 5.67 20.59 -43.26
CA ALA A 140 5.48 19.80 -44.49
C ALA A 140 4.12 19.12 -44.56
N SER A 141 3.50 18.78 -43.41
CA SER A 141 2.16 18.22 -43.30
C SER A 141 1.06 19.27 -43.39
N GLY A 142 1.40 20.55 -43.41
CA GLY A 142 0.46 21.68 -43.39
C GLY A 142 -0.12 21.97 -42.00
N ASP A 143 0.42 21.38 -40.97
CA ASP A 143 0.07 21.66 -39.56
C ASP A 143 0.80 22.90 -39.07
N GLN A 144 0.08 24.00 -38.87
CA GLN A 144 0.65 25.27 -38.39
C GLN A 144 0.80 25.30 -36.86
N THR A 145 0.39 24.23 -36.15
CA THR A 145 0.36 24.19 -34.68
C THR A 145 1.67 23.74 -34.07
N ALA A 146 2.66 23.30 -34.85
CA ALA A 146 3.89 22.69 -34.38
C ALA A 146 3.65 21.56 -33.33
N ALA A 147 2.65 20.73 -33.60
CA ALA A 147 2.13 19.78 -32.63
C ALA A 147 3.15 18.69 -32.26
N HIS A 148 3.93 18.18 -33.24
CA HIS A 148 4.98 17.19 -32.98
C HIS A 148 6.12 17.80 -32.18
N ALA A 149 6.60 18.99 -32.56
CA ALA A 149 7.68 19.67 -31.84
C ALA A 149 7.28 20.00 -30.39
N SER A 150 6.03 20.45 -30.18
CA SER A 150 5.49 20.73 -28.84
C SER A 150 5.34 19.45 -27.99
N ALA A 151 4.84 18.35 -28.60
CA ALA A 151 4.72 17.06 -27.94
C ALA A 151 6.11 16.51 -27.55
N ALA A 152 7.10 16.57 -28.45
CA ALA A 152 8.47 16.14 -28.18
C ALA A 152 9.11 16.90 -27.01
N PHE A 153 8.93 18.23 -27.01
CA PHE A 153 9.44 19.05 -25.90
C PHE A 153 8.86 18.63 -24.55
N LEU A 154 7.54 18.44 -24.45
CA LEU A 154 6.90 18.05 -23.21
C LEU A 154 7.28 16.62 -22.80
N GLN A 155 7.39 15.68 -23.75
CA GLN A 155 7.84 14.30 -23.48
C GLN A 155 9.26 14.28 -22.91
N LEU A 156 10.20 14.99 -23.53
CA LEU A 156 11.57 15.08 -23.02
C LEU A 156 11.63 15.82 -21.66
N ALA A 157 10.82 16.84 -21.48
CA ALA A 157 10.72 17.54 -20.19
C ALA A 157 10.17 16.62 -19.09
N ALA A 158 9.15 15.84 -19.38
CA ALA A 158 8.61 14.84 -18.44
C ALA A 158 9.69 13.81 -18.05
N LEU A 159 10.41 13.27 -19.04
CA LEU A 159 11.51 12.34 -18.79
C LEU A 159 12.65 12.98 -17.97
N ALA A 160 12.91 14.27 -18.15
CA ALA A 160 13.92 14.99 -17.39
C ALA A 160 13.50 15.29 -15.95
N LEU A 161 12.21 15.56 -15.71
CA LEU A 161 11.69 15.99 -14.41
C LEU A 161 11.22 14.84 -13.52
N LEU A 162 10.86 13.69 -14.12
CA LEU A 162 10.35 12.52 -13.42
C LEU A 162 11.46 11.47 -13.14
N ALA A 163 11.07 10.26 -12.74
CA ALA A 163 12.02 9.25 -12.29
C ALA A 163 13.06 8.85 -13.35
N PRO A 164 14.34 8.80 -13.01
CA PRO A 164 15.39 8.35 -13.92
C PRO A 164 15.27 6.88 -14.31
N SER A 165 14.57 6.07 -13.51
CA SER A 165 14.24 4.67 -13.84
C SER A 165 13.29 4.50 -15.03
N GLY A 166 12.64 5.59 -15.44
CA GLY A 166 11.73 5.65 -16.57
C GLY A 166 10.31 6.09 -16.19
N VAL A 167 9.63 6.63 -17.19
CA VAL A 167 8.22 7.07 -17.10
C VAL A 167 7.37 6.08 -17.90
N PRO A 168 6.19 5.66 -17.40
CA PRO A 168 5.30 4.81 -18.15
C PRO A 168 5.00 5.39 -19.53
N ARG A 169 5.17 4.57 -20.57
CA ARG A 169 5.06 5.01 -21.96
C ARG A 169 3.71 5.66 -22.28
N HIS A 170 2.62 5.13 -21.75
CA HIS A 170 1.27 5.63 -22.01
C HIS A 170 1.01 7.01 -21.35
N TRP A 171 1.73 7.38 -20.28
CA TRP A 171 1.63 8.72 -19.69
C TRP A 171 2.22 9.78 -20.63
N LEU A 172 3.28 9.45 -21.36
CA LEU A 172 3.92 10.35 -22.31
C LEU A 172 3.05 10.68 -23.54
N TYR A 173 1.88 10.04 -23.70
CA TYR A 173 0.90 10.40 -24.72
C TYR A 173 0.02 11.60 -24.31
N GLN A 174 0.07 12.01 -23.05
CA GLN A 174 -0.77 13.08 -22.48
C GLN A 174 -0.10 14.46 -22.62
N THR A 175 0.25 14.85 -23.87
CA THR A 175 1.00 16.08 -24.16
C THR A 175 0.13 17.28 -24.51
N GLY A 176 -1.19 17.11 -24.54
CA GLY A 176 -2.12 18.12 -25.06
C GLY A 176 -2.30 18.08 -26.58
N ALA A 177 -1.42 17.38 -27.32
CA ALA A 177 -1.64 17.00 -28.71
C ALA A 177 -2.59 15.79 -28.79
N SER A 178 -3.03 15.41 -30.01
CA SER A 178 -3.77 14.16 -30.16
C SER A 178 -2.88 12.97 -29.73
N GLU A 179 -3.49 11.91 -29.19
CA GLU A 179 -2.74 10.71 -28.78
C GLU A 179 -1.92 10.11 -29.93
N GLN A 180 -2.44 10.17 -31.14
CA GLN A 180 -1.74 9.70 -32.33
C GLN A 180 -0.45 10.49 -32.57
N ILE A 181 -0.50 11.82 -32.55
CA ILE A 181 0.67 12.69 -32.72
C ILE A 181 1.68 12.42 -31.61
N ALA A 182 1.24 12.35 -30.35
CA ALA A 182 2.12 12.10 -29.23
C ALA A 182 2.81 10.72 -29.32
N ARG A 183 2.10 9.70 -29.82
CA ARG A 183 2.64 8.35 -30.05
C ARG A 183 3.67 8.35 -31.17
N GLU A 184 3.35 8.94 -32.32
CA GLU A 184 4.26 9.05 -33.47
C GLU A 184 5.52 9.83 -33.07
N THR A 185 5.35 10.93 -32.34
CA THR A 185 6.47 11.74 -31.84
C THR A 185 7.38 10.93 -30.90
N LEU A 186 6.82 10.17 -29.97
CA LEU A 186 7.62 9.35 -29.07
C LEU A 186 8.40 8.26 -29.81
N GLU A 187 7.80 7.63 -30.82
CA GLU A 187 8.50 6.65 -31.68
C GLU A 187 9.65 7.29 -32.43
N GLU A 188 9.48 8.51 -32.89
CA GLU A 188 10.54 9.26 -33.56
C GLU A 188 11.66 9.64 -32.60
N LEU A 189 11.34 10.11 -31.37
CA LEU A 189 12.35 10.37 -30.34
C LEU A 189 13.17 9.12 -30.01
N VAL A 190 12.55 7.95 -29.94
CA VAL A 190 13.24 6.68 -29.74
C VAL A 190 14.13 6.35 -30.95
N SER A 191 13.63 6.54 -32.17
CA SER A 191 14.40 6.26 -33.39
C SER A 191 15.64 7.15 -33.55
N LEU A 192 15.55 8.37 -33.03
CA LEU A 192 16.63 9.36 -32.99
C LEU A 192 17.52 9.24 -31.73
N SER A 193 17.31 8.19 -30.94
CA SER A 193 18.05 7.93 -29.68
C SER A 193 17.97 9.08 -28.66
N ALA A 194 16.95 9.94 -28.77
CA ALA A 194 16.70 11.00 -27.81
C ALA A 194 16.15 10.48 -26.47
N CYS A 195 15.59 9.27 -26.49
CA CYS A 195 15.16 8.54 -25.31
C CYS A 195 15.24 7.03 -25.58
N THR A 196 15.21 6.24 -24.51
CA THR A 196 15.44 4.77 -24.59
C THR A 196 14.26 4.02 -23.96
N PRO A 197 13.64 3.07 -24.66
CA PRO A 197 12.63 2.19 -24.10
C PRO A 197 13.27 1.12 -23.20
N SER A 198 12.54 0.71 -22.15
CA SER A 198 12.86 -0.49 -21.38
C SER A 198 12.77 -1.76 -22.24
N ALA A 199 13.36 -2.87 -21.79
CA ALA A 199 13.37 -4.13 -22.53
C ALA A 199 11.97 -4.67 -22.88
N ASP A 200 10.97 -4.40 -22.03
CA ASP A 200 9.56 -4.74 -22.24
C ASP A 200 8.75 -3.66 -22.98
N GLY A 201 9.39 -2.51 -23.28
CA GLY A 201 8.78 -1.36 -23.93
C GLY A 201 7.76 -0.59 -23.10
N ARG A 202 7.59 -0.94 -21.82
CA ARG A 202 6.60 -0.34 -20.93
C ARG A 202 7.00 1.06 -20.46
N TYR A 203 8.29 1.26 -20.21
CA TYR A 203 8.85 2.52 -19.73
C TYR A 203 9.75 3.17 -20.77
N ILE A 204 9.84 4.48 -20.69
CA ILE A 204 10.79 5.30 -21.47
C ILE A 204 11.65 6.07 -20.49
N SER A 205 12.95 6.12 -20.75
CA SER A 205 13.92 6.87 -19.96
C SER A 205 14.82 7.72 -20.83
N ILE A 206 15.48 8.69 -20.22
CA ILE A 206 16.60 9.42 -20.84
C ILE A 206 17.85 9.22 -19.98
N HIS A 207 19.01 9.41 -20.59
CA HIS A 207 20.26 9.35 -19.84
C HIS A 207 20.32 10.48 -18.81
N GLU A 208 20.83 10.21 -17.61
CA GLU A 208 20.85 11.17 -16.50
C GLU A 208 21.52 12.50 -16.87
N LEU A 209 22.65 12.46 -17.56
CA LEU A 209 23.35 13.66 -18.03
C LEU A 209 22.49 14.49 -18.99
N GLN A 210 21.73 13.84 -19.87
CA GLN A 210 20.80 14.51 -20.79
C GLN A 210 19.63 15.15 -20.02
N GLY A 211 19.05 14.43 -19.06
CA GLY A 211 18.00 14.96 -18.20
C GLY A 211 18.49 16.16 -17.37
N ARG A 212 19.73 16.09 -16.84
CA ARG A 212 20.35 17.21 -16.11
C ARG A 212 20.57 18.43 -17.00
N ALA A 213 21.19 18.26 -18.16
CA ALA A 213 21.40 19.34 -19.11
C ALA A 213 20.09 20.01 -19.51
N PHE A 214 19.02 19.23 -19.71
CA PHE A 214 17.71 19.78 -20.03
C PHE A 214 17.08 20.55 -18.86
N ARG A 215 17.20 20.08 -17.63
CA ARG A 215 16.71 20.83 -16.44
C ARG A 215 17.46 22.14 -16.24
N GLU A 216 18.78 22.13 -16.39
CA GLU A 216 19.63 23.35 -16.28
C GLU A 216 19.26 24.37 -17.36
N ASP A 217 19.00 23.93 -18.57
CA ASP A 217 18.54 24.78 -19.68
C ASP A 217 17.14 25.36 -19.40
N LEU A 218 16.20 24.56 -18.96
CA LEU A 218 14.86 25.02 -18.56
C LEU A 218 14.92 26.09 -17.45
N ALA A 219 15.86 25.95 -16.50
CA ALA A 219 16.00 26.86 -15.38
C ALA A 219 16.51 28.27 -15.81
N THR A 220 17.01 28.43 -17.05
CA THR A 220 17.40 29.74 -17.59
C THR A 220 16.20 30.64 -17.87
N ASP A 221 14.99 30.07 -18.10
CA ASP A 221 13.73 30.79 -18.25
C ASP A 221 12.72 30.33 -17.19
N PRO A 222 12.62 30.99 -16.04
CA PRO A 222 11.72 30.60 -14.96
C PRO A 222 10.25 30.54 -15.37
N SER A 223 9.80 31.38 -16.30
CA SER A 223 8.39 31.39 -16.73
C SER A 223 8.04 30.19 -17.61
N LEU A 224 8.96 29.82 -18.51
CA LEU A 224 8.85 28.61 -19.32
C LEU A 224 8.93 27.38 -18.43
N PHE A 225 9.86 27.36 -17.50
CA PHE A 225 10.02 26.24 -16.58
C PHE A 225 8.77 26.00 -15.74
N ASP A 226 8.16 27.04 -15.18
CA ASP A 226 6.91 26.93 -14.45
C ASP A 226 5.75 26.46 -15.32
N ALA A 227 5.70 26.88 -16.58
CA ALA A 227 4.70 26.38 -17.52
C ALA A 227 4.89 24.87 -17.80
N VAL A 228 6.14 24.44 -17.97
CA VAL A 228 6.50 23.02 -18.18
C VAL A 228 6.18 22.19 -16.95
N LYS A 229 6.56 22.64 -15.76
CA LYS A 229 6.21 21.96 -14.50
C LYS A 229 4.70 21.71 -14.39
N ARG A 230 3.90 22.75 -14.60
CA ARG A 230 2.44 22.64 -14.60
C ARG A 230 1.91 21.68 -15.66
N ALA A 231 2.55 21.62 -16.83
CA ALA A 231 2.13 20.70 -17.89
C ALA A 231 2.43 19.24 -17.53
N VAL A 232 3.61 18.97 -16.94
CA VAL A 232 3.99 17.63 -16.47
C VAL A 232 3.11 17.19 -15.30
N VAL A 233 2.83 18.07 -14.34
CA VAL A 233 1.90 17.76 -13.24
C VAL A 233 0.51 17.41 -13.77
N ARG A 234 -0.04 18.21 -14.71
CA ARG A 234 -1.32 17.90 -15.35
C ARG A 234 -1.31 16.55 -16.08
N MET A 235 -0.19 16.18 -16.70
CA MET A 235 -0.03 14.88 -17.34
C MET A 235 -0.16 13.72 -16.33
N LEU A 236 0.38 13.89 -15.12
CA LEU A 236 0.22 12.92 -14.02
C LEU A 236 -1.21 12.91 -13.46
N GLU A 237 -1.87 14.07 -13.38
CA GLU A 237 -3.25 14.20 -12.88
C GLU A 237 -4.31 13.53 -13.77
N ILE A 238 -4.05 13.38 -15.08
CA ILE A 238 -4.96 12.68 -16.01
C ILE A 238 -5.07 11.18 -15.69
N THR A 239 -4.06 10.60 -15.02
CA THR A 239 -4.14 9.23 -14.52
C THR A 239 -5.14 9.18 -13.37
N ASP A 240 -6.36 8.64 -13.63
CA ASP A 240 -7.34 8.46 -12.55
C ASP A 240 -6.89 7.36 -11.59
N MET A 241 -6.23 7.80 -10.52
CA MET A 241 -5.65 6.90 -9.52
C MET A 241 -6.73 6.11 -8.76
N LYS A 242 -7.93 6.69 -8.57
CA LYS A 242 -9.03 6.01 -7.87
C LYS A 242 -9.65 4.93 -8.74
N GLU A 243 -9.83 5.18 -10.04
CA GLU A 243 -10.25 4.17 -10.99
C GLU A 243 -9.18 3.07 -11.13
N ALA A 244 -7.89 3.45 -11.21
CA ALA A 244 -6.78 2.52 -11.26
C ALA A 244 -6.67 1.63 -10.00
N ALA A 245 -6.97 2.15 -8.82
CA ALA A 245 -6.99 1.36 -7.58
C ALA A 245 -8.17 0.37 -7.55
N ALA A 246 -9.31 0.73 -8.12
CA ALA A 246 -10.49 -0.13 -8.20
C ALA A 246 -10.32 -1.28 -9.22
N ASP A 247 -9.52 -1.08 -10.28
CA ASP A 247 -9.27 -2.07 -11.32
C ASP A 247 -7.94 -2.81 -11.08
N GLU A 248 -8.01 -4.12 -10.84
CA GLU A 248 -6.83 -4.96 -10.59
C GLU A 248 -5.79 -4.89 -11.73
N ALA A 249 -6.24 -4.78 -12.98
CA ALA A 249 -5.35 -4.68 -14.13
C ALA A 249 -4.58 -3.34 -14.19
N GLN A 250 -5.11 -2.29 -13.56
CA GLN A 250 -4.54 -0.95 -13.57
C GLN A 250 -3.79 -0.60 -12.27
N ARG A 251 -3.82 -1.46 -11.24
CA ARG A 251 -3.12 -1.21 -9.95
C ARG A 251 -1.63 -0.91 -10.12
N ALA A 252 -1.02 -1.41 -11.21
CA ALA A 252 0.36 -1.08 -11.54
C ALA A 252 0.59 0.42 -11.74
N ASN A 253 -0.41 1.18 -12.19
CA ASN A 253 -0.30 2.63 -12.36
C ASN A 253 -0.17 3.35 -11.01
N VAL A 254 -0.77 2.82 -9.94
CA VAL A 254 -0.62 3.34 -8.56
C VAL A 254 0.84 3.19 -8.11
N LEU A 255 1.43 2.02 -8.35
CA LEU A 255 2.84 1.77 -8.01
C LEU A 255 3.81 2.59 -8.87
N ASP A 256 3.49 2.76 -10.16
CA ASP A 256 4.26 3.63 -11.05
C ASP A 256 4.25 5.09 -10.54
N MET A 257 3.11 5.57 -10.04
CA MET A 257 3.02 6.92 -9.44
C MET A 257 3.91 7.07 -8.21
N VAL A 258 3.99 6.04 -7.36
CA VAL A 258 4.92 6.03 -6.20
C VAL A 258 6.34 6.30 -6.64
N ILE A 259 6.81 5.63 -7.69
CA ILE A 259 8.17 5.78 -8.22
C ILE A 259 8.42 7.22 -8.68
N GLN A 260 7.44 7.82 -9.37
CA GLN A 260 7.57 9.20 -9.87
C GLN A 260 7.57 10.21 -8.73
N LEU A 261 6.67 10.08 -7.75
CA LEU A 261 6.57 11.00 -6.62
C LEU A 261 7.78 10.91 -5.68
N ASN A 262 8.32 9.72 -5.45
CA ASN A 262 9.55 9.56 -4.69
C ASN A 262 10.74 10.24 -5.39
N ALA A 263 10.85 10.13 -6.71
CA ALA A 263 11.90 10.81 -7.46
C ALA A 263 11.76 12.35 -7.40
N VAL A 264 10.53 12.87 -7.36
CA VAL A 264 10.28 14.31 -7.13
C VAL A 264 10.72 14.71 -5.72
N ALA A 265 10.37 13.92 -4.70
CA ALA A 265 10.72 14.19 -3.30
C ALA A 265 12.23 14.16 -3.04
N GLU A 266 12.95 13.18 -3.62
CA GLU A 266 14.42 13.07 -3.51
C GLU A 266 15.14 14.23 -4.16
N ARG A 267 14.65 14.72 -5.28
CA ARG A 267 15.26 15.88 -5.98
C ARG A 267 15.03 17.19 -5.25
N ASP A 268 13.93 17.34 -4.55
CA ASP A 268 13.66 18.51 -3.69
C ASP A 268 14.67 18.57 -2.51
N GLU A 269 15.24 17.44 -2.08
CA GLU A 269 16.29 17.38 -1.05
C GLU A 269 17.69 17.76 -1.56
N GLY A 270 17.96 17.56 -2.84
CA GLY A 270 19.29 17.74 -3.44
C GLY A 270 19.79 19.17 -3.51
N GLY A 271 19.09 20.12 -2.91
CA GLY A 271 19.45 21.55 -2.87
C GLY A 271 20.71 21.93 -2.07
N ALA A 272 21.57 20.96 -1.69
CA ALA A 272 22.79 21.23 -0.92
C ALA A 272 24.05 21.52 -1.77
N LEU A 273 24.04 21.31 -3.09
CA LEU A 273 25.18 21.55 -3.96
C LEU A 273 24.77 22.32 -5.24
N HIS A 274 24.82 23.62 -5.19
CA HIS A 274 24.82 24.56 -6.32
C HIS A 274 23.54 24.65 -7.17
N SER A 275 22.72 25.57 -6.73
CA SER A 275 21.59 26.16 -7.43
C SER A 275 20.20 25.69 -7.04
N PRO A 276 19.27 26.62 -7.04
CA PRO A 276 18.19 26.65 -6.09
C PRO A 276 17.05 25.70 -6.52
N ARG A 277 16.09 25.54 -5.61
CA ARG A 277 14.73 24.98 -5.72
C ARG A 277 14.02 25.13 -7.10
N GLU A 278 14.71 25.69 -8.11
CA GLU A 278 14.16 26.06 -9.42
C GLU A 278 14.27 24.94 -10.47
N SER A 279 15.10 23.90 -10.23
CA SER A 279 15.40 22.89 -11.25
C SER A 279 14.61 21.57 -11.14
N CYS A 280 13.56 21.51 -10.32
CA CYS A 280 12.71 20.32 -10.15
C CYS A 280 11.22 20.69 -9.99
N ILE A 281 10.35 19.71 -10.07
CA ILE A 281 8.95 19.85 -9.65
C ILE A 281 8.98 19.96 -8.12
N ASP A 282 8.43 21.04 -7.58
CA ASP A 282 8.33 21.23 -6.14
C ASP A 282 7.21 20.35 -5.54
N LEU A 283 7.43 19.84 -4.32
CA LEU A 283 6.47 19.01 -3.62
C LEU A 283 5.06 19.63 -3.52
N PRO A 284 4.93 20.95 -3.24
CA PRO A 284 3.63 21.61 -3.27
C PRO A 284 2.82 21.41 -4.55
N SER A 285 3.46 21.40 -5.70
CA SER A 285 2.77 21.20 -6.98
C SER A 285 2.19 19.80 -7.19
N VAL A 286 2.67 18.79 -6.44
CA VAL A 286 2.21 17.41 -6.51
C VAL A 286 1.44 16.96 -5.26
N PHE A 287 1.07 17.89 -4.40
CA PHE A 287 0.41 17.61 -3.12
C PHE A 287 -0.81 16.70 -3.27
N GLY A 288 -1.74 17.07 -4.16
CA GLY A 288 -2.94 16.28 -4.42
C GLY A 288 -2.63 14.88 -4.93
N LEU A 289 -1.58 14.72 -5.74
CA LEU A 289 -1.13 13.41 -6.23
C LEU A 289 -0.57 12.55 -5.11
N VAL A 290 0.23 13.11 -4.20
CA VAL A 290 0.75 12.39 -3.03
C VAL A 290 -0.40 11.90 -2.15
N ASN A 291 -1.36 12.78 -1.83
CA ASN A 291 -2.53 12.41 -1.04
C ASN A 291 -3.36 11.29 -1.70
N ASN A 292 -3.67 11.44 -3.00
CA ASN A 292 -4.42 10.44 -3.73
C ASN A 292 -3.66 9.10 -3.83
N THR A 293 -2.35 9.15 -3.99
CA THR A 293 -1.51 7.94 -4.05
C THR A 293 -1.53 7.19 -2.71
N ILE A 294 -1.35 7.88 -1.58
CA ILE A 294 -1.44 7.27 -0.25
C ILE A 294 -2.83 6.67 -0.02
N TYR A 295 -3.90 7.40 -0.36
CA TYR A 295 -5.27 6.89 -0.28
C TYR A 295 -5.46 5.61 -1.11
N CYS A 296 -5.00 5.60 -2.37
CA CYS A 296 -5.12 4.45 -3.25
C CYS A 296 -4.27 3.25 -2.78
N LEU A 297 -3.10 3.48 -2.20
CA LEU A 297 -2.27 2.42 -1.62
C LEU A 297 -2.96 1.72 -0.45
N ASN A 298 -3.66 2.47 0.40
CA ASN A 298 -4.50 1.87 1.45
C ASN A 298 -5.66 1.06 0.85
N MET A 299 -6.28 1.54 -0.24
CA MET A 299 -7.38 0.83 -0.93
C MET A 299 -6.95 -0.47 -1.62
N ILE A 300 -5.70 -0.58 -2.09
CA ILE A 300 -5.16 -1.79 -2.76
C ILE A 300 -4.38 -2.71 -1.80
N ASP A 301 -4.60 -2.55 -0.51
CA ASP A 301 -3.99 -3.37 0.54
C ASP A 301 -2.44 -3.32 0.54
N SER A 302 -1.90 -2.13 0.29
CA SER A 302 -0.45 -1.87 0.24
C SER A 302 -0.01 -0.73 1.17
N PRO A 303 -0.46 -0.70 2.43
CA PRO A 303 -0.19 0.40 3.36
C PRO A 303 1.30 0.53 3.71
N GLN A 304 2.09 -0.55 3.60
CA GLN A 304 3.54 -0.52 3.83
C GLN A 304 4.25 0.43 2.85
N ILE A 305 3.75 0.52 1.61
CA ILE A 305 4.28 1.47 0.63
C ILE A 305 3.83 2.90 0.95
N ALA A 306 2.59 3.08 1.44
CA ALA A 306 2.08 4.39 1.84
C ALA A 306 2.94 5.04 2.95
N ILE A 307 3.45 4.26 3.90
CA ILE A 307 4.33 4.74 4.98
C ILE A 307 5.65 5.32 4.43
N THR A 308 6.13 4.89 3.28
CA THR A 308 7.35 5.44 2.67
C THR A 308 7.24 6.94 2.36
N PHE A 309 6.02 7.48 2.31
CA PHE A 309 5.77 8.91 2.14
C PHE A 309 5.83 9.74 3.45
N GLU A 310 6.14 9.14 4.61
CA GLU A 310 6.12 9.87 5.90
C GLU A 310 6.99 11.13 5.88
N ASP A 311 8.23 11.05 5.36
CA ASP A 311 9.12 12.22 5.25
C ASP A 311 8.60 13.25 4.25
N THR A 312 8.03 12.80 3.14
CA THR A 312 7.40 13.66 2.12
C THR A 312 6.22 14.41 2.72
N VAL A 313 5.35 13.71 3.46
CA VAL A 313 4.21 14.34 4.16
C VAL A 313 4.69 15.35 5.20
N ARG A 314 5.74 15.05 5.96
CA ARG A 314 6.34 16.00 6.93
C ARG A 314 6.80 17.28 6.27
N LYS A 315 7.44 17.21 5.10
CA LYS A 315 7.88 18.39 4.32
C LYS A 315 6.69 19.18 3.79
N LEU A 316 5.68 18.50 3.27
CA LEU A 316 4.44 19.15 2.81
C LEU A 316 3.73 19.89 3.95
N VAL A 317 3.60 19.27 5.12
CA VAL A 317 3.05 19.92 6.32
C VAL A 317 3.86 21.15 6.71
N SER A 318 5.20 21.08 6.62
CA SER A 318 6.07 22.24 6.89
C SER A 318 5.88 23.39 5.89
N SER A 319 5.56 23.08 4.64
CA SER A 319 5.41 24.06 3.57
C SER A 319 4.04 24.73 3.53
N TYR A 320 2.97 23.96 3.79
CA TYR A 320 1.57 24.45 3.75
C TYR A 320 1.05 24.92 5.11
N GLY A 321 1.64 24.45 6.19
CA GLY A 321 1.13 24.57 7.55
C GLY A 321 0.25 23.40 7.95
N ALA A 322 0.27 23.07 9.24
CA ALA A 322 -0.51 21.96 9.79
C ALA A 322 -2.02 22.18 9.65
N ASP A 323 -2.46 23.42 9.65
CA ASP A 323 -3.86 23.83 9.64
C ASP A 323 -4.49 23.88 8.23
N HIS A 324 -3.73 23.56 7.16
CA HIS A 324 -4.30 23.56 5.82
C HIS A 324 -5.20 22.34 5.61
N PRO A 325 -6.41 22.48 5.03
CA PRO A 325 -7.34 21.35 4.86
C PRO A 325 -6.73 20.12 4.18
N ASP A 326 -5.90 20.34 3.17
CA ASP A 326 -5.25 19.24 2.45
C ASP A 326 -4.21 18.51 3.31
N THR A 327 -3.56 19.20 4.26
CA THR A 327 -2.63 18.54 5.19
C THR A 327 -3.34 17.66 6.19
N PHE A 328 -4.57 17.98 6.57
CA PHE A 328 -5.41 17.09 7.36
C PHE A 328 -5.71 15.78 6.63
N ALA A 329 -6.12 15.85 5.36
CA ALA A 329 -6.47 14.67 4.58
C ALA A 329 -5.27 13.71 4.42
N ILE A 330 -4.10 14.24 4.04
CA ILE A 330 -2.90 13.42 3.82
C ILE A 330 -2.40 12.79 5.12
N ARG A 331 -2.44 13.52 6.25
CA ARG A 331 -2.07 13.01 7.58
C ARG A 331 -3.04 11.93 8.05
N THR A 332 -4.34 12.08 7.77
CA THR A 332 -5.35 11.06 8.08
C THR A 332 -5.09 9.77 7.30
N ASN A 333 -4.80 9.87 5.99
CA ASN A 333 -4.49 8.72 5.16
C ASN A 333 -3.19 8.00 5.59
N LEU A 334 -2.18 8.77 6.04
CA LEU A 334 -0.95 8.20 6.57
C LEU A 334 -1.16 7.52 7.93
N ALA A 335 -1.97 8.11 8.82
CA ALA A 335 -2.35 7.49 10.09
C ALA A 335 -3.10 6.16 9.87
N LEU A 336 -3.98 6.12 8.86
CA LEU A 336 -4.64 4.87 8.46
C LEU A 336 -3.61 3.82 7.99
N ALA A 337 -2.62 4.21 7.18
CA ALA A 337 -1.56 3.30 6.76
C ALA A 337 -0.76 2.73 7.95
N HIS A 338 -0.42 3.55 8.95
CA HIS A 338 0.22 3.07 10.17
C HIS A 338 -0.64 2.07 10.93
N ARG A 339 -1.96 2.31 11.00
CA ARG A 339 -2.90 1.36 11.65
C ARG A 339 -2.91 0.02 10.91
N GLU A 340 -3.11 0.03 9.60
CA GLU A 340 -3.18 -1.18 8.77
C GLU A 340 -1.86 -1.99 8.74
N THR A 341 -0.72 -1.36 9.04
CA THR A 341 0.57 -2.05 9.16
C THR A 341 0.88 -2.56 10.56
N GLY A 342 -0.04 -2.37 11.51
CA GLY A 342 0.14 -2.78 12.90
C GLY A 342 0.94 -1.79 13.76
N GLU A 343 1.32 -0.64 13.22
CA GLU A 343 1.93 0.47 13.98
C GLU A 343 0.87 1.31 14.69
N THR A 344 -0.11 0.65 15.34
CA THR A 344 -1.35 1.25 15.84
C THR A 344 -1.10 2.35 16.86
N MET A 345 -0.03 2.28 17.66
CA MET A 345 0.32 3.36 18.59
C MET A 345 0.68 4.67 17.88
N LYS A 346 1.40 4.59 16.73
CA LYS A 346 1.68 5.80 15.93
C LYS A 346 0.40 6.38 15.31
N ALA A 347 -0.53 5.51 14.90
CA ALA A 347 -1.83 5.93 14.40
C ALA A 347 -2.63 6.66 15.48
N ILE A 348 -2.65 6.16 16.73
CA ILE A 348 -3.30 6.81 17.88
C ILE A 348 -2.72 8.21 18.10
N ASP A 349 -1.39 8.34 18.23
CA ASP A 349 -0.72 9.64 18.41
C ASP A 349 -1.08 10.63 17.29
N ALA A 350 -1.13 10.14 16.04
CA ALA A 350 -1.49 10.96 14.88
C ALA A 350 -2.97 11.39 14.89
N TYR A 351 -3.89 10.48 15.24
CA TYR A 351 -5.32 10.81 15.32
C TYR A 351 -5.65 11.73 16.50
N GLU A 352 -4.98 11.59 17.64
CA GLU A 352 -5.13 12.53 18.77
C GLU A 352 -4.70 13.94 18.39
N ALA A 353 -3.55 14.09 17.73
CA ALA A 353 -3.08 15.38 17.24
C ALA A 353 -4.04 15.99 16.22
N LEU A 354 -4.48 15.19 15.22
CA LEU A 354 -5.45 15.60 14.21
C LEU A 354 -6.79 16.01 14.83
N PHE A 355 -7.29 15.26 15.82
CA PHE A 355 -8.53 15.58 16.52
C PHE A 355 -8.44 16.92 17.25
N ALA A 356 -7.34 17.17 17.99
CA ALA A 356 -7.15 18.43 18.70
C ALA A 356 -7.12 19.64 17.75
N GLU A 357 -6.49 19.50 16.59
CA GLU A 357 -6.43 20.53 15.57
C GLU A 357 -7.79 20.74 14.89
N ARG A 358 -8.47 19.66 14.44
CA ARG A 358 -9.79 19.74 13.81
C ARG A 358 -10.87 20.28 14.75
N LEU A 359 -10.81 19.89 16.01
CA LEU A 359 -11.72 20.41 17.04
C LEU A 359 -11.59 21.94 17.20
N ARG A 360 -10.37 22.46 17.16
CA ARG A 360 -10.09 23.91 17.24
C ARG A 360 -10.55 24.65 15.99
N ASP A 361 -10.27 24.10 14.80
CA ASP A 361 -10.38 24.82 13.53
C ASP A 361 -11.75 24.62 12.86
N LEU A 362 -12.32 23.42 12.97
CA LEU A 362 -13.59 23.04 12.34
C LEU A 362 -14.74 22.92 13.34
N GLY A 363 -14.42 22.72 14.61
CA GLY A 363 -15.39 22.51 15.68
C GLY A 363 -15.82 21.05 15.87
N PRO A 364 -16.58 20.77 16.97
CA PRO A 364 -16.93 19.41 17.37
C PRO A 364 -17.93 18.71 16.44
N ASP A 365 -18.73 19.48 15.71
CA ASP A 365 -19.82 18.96 14.88
C ASP A 365 -19.43 18.74 13.42
N HIS A 366 -18.18 19.07 13.06
CA HIS A 366 -17.72 18.90 11.68
C HIS A 366 -17.54 17.41 11.34
N PRO A 367 -18.00 16.95 10.17
CA PRO A 367 -17.84 15.54 9.77
C PRO A 367 -16.43 15.01 9.94
N ASP A 368 -15.41 15.74 9.47
CA ASP A 368 -14.00 15.31 9.58
C ASP A 368 -13.52 15.18 11.04
N THR A 369 -14.07 15.99 11.95
CA THR A 369 -13.76 15.88 13.39
C THR A 369 -14.35 14.61 13.97
N LEU A 370 -15.60 14.29 13.59
CA LEU A 370 -16.30 13.08 14.00
C LEU A 370 -15.62 11.82 13.41
N ASP A 371 -15.20 11.87 12.14
CA ASP A 371 -14.47 10.78 11.48
C ASP A 371 -13.12 10.51 12.16
N THR A 372 -12.43 11.57 12.60
CA THR A 372 -11.15 11.40 13.32
C THR A 372 -11.37 10.66 14.65
N LEU A 373 -12.44 11.00 15.37
CA LEU A 373 -12.79 10.29 16.62
C LEU A 373 -13.17 8.83 16.36
N ALA A 374 -13.87 8.55 15.26
CA ALA A 374 -14.20 7.17 14.88
C ALA A 374 -12.93 6.35 14.64
N ASN A 375 -11.99 6.88 13.85
CA ASN A 375 -10.70 6.23 13.57
C ASN A 375 -9.86 6.05 14.85
N LEU A 376 -9.86 7.04 15.74
CA LEU A 376 -9.16 6.96 17.03
C LEU A 376 -9.75 5.85 17.90
N ALA A 377 -11.08 5.77 17.98
CA ALA A 377 -11.75 4.73 18.75
C ALA A 377 -11.46 3.31 18.19
N GLU A 378 -11.45 3.16 16.86
CA GLU A 378 -11.07 1.89 16.23
C GLU A 378 -9.63 1.51 16.56
N ALA A 379 -8.69 2.46 16.51
CA ALA A 379 -7.30 2.21 16.86
C ALA A 379 -7.15 1.76 18.34
N HIS A 380 -7.89 2.35 19.27
CA HIS A 380 -7.93 1.89 20.67
C HIS A 380 -8.51 0.48 20.80
N MET A 381 -9.56 0.15 20.03
CA MET A 381 -10.11 -1.20 20.03
C MET A 381 -9.11 -2.26 19.52
N GLU A 382 -8.34 -1.93 18.49
CA GLU A 382 -7.31 -2.83 17.93
C GLU A 382 -6.15 -3.08 18.91
N THR A 383 -5.78 -2.09 19.73
CA THR A 383 -4.77 -2.27 20.78
C THR A 383 -5.29 -3.00 22.01
N GLY A 384 -6.60 -3.28 22.08
CA GLY A 384 -7.25 -3.86 23.25
C GLY A 384 -7.55 -2.87 24.36
N ASP A 385 -7.33 -1.57 24.13
CA ASP A 385 -7.74 -0.50 25.07
C ASP A 385 -9.24 -0.19 24.91
N PHE A 386 -10.07 -1.18 25.27
CA PHE A 386 -11.51 -1.06 25.17
C PHE A 386 -12.09 -0.02 26.12
N GLU A 387 -11.45 0.27 27.25
CA GLU A 387 -11.90 1.31 28.18
C GLU A 387 -11.70 2.72 27.58
N GLY A 388 -10.55 2.98 26.94
CA GLY A 388 -10.31 4.20 26.17
C GLY A 388 -11.32 4.36 25.03
N ALA A 389 -11.54 3.28 24.26
CA ALA A 389 -12.51 3.25 23.17
C ALA A 389 -13.94 3.56 23.64
N VAL A 390 -14.38 3.02 24.79
CA VAL A 390 -15.73 3.29 25.33
C VAL A 390 -15.94 4.77 25.56
N GLY A 391 -14.97 5.47 26.19
CA GLY A 391 -15.10 6.90 26.46
C GLY A 391 -15.28 7.74 25.21
N ILE A 392 -14.52 7.40 24.15
CA ILE A 392 -14.61 8.08 22.85
C ILE A 392 -15.94 7.76 22.15
N LEU A 393 -16.32 6.48 22.10
CA LEU A 393 -17.51 6.01 21.39
C LEU A 393 -18.82 6.49 22.03
N GLU A 394 -18.90 6.62 23.37
CA GLU A 394 -20.06 7.19 24.04
C GLU A 394 -20.30 8.65 23.62
N ALA A 395 -19.25 9.47 23.60
CA ALA A 395 -19.32 10.86 23.17
C ALA A 395 -19.67 10.97 21.68
N LEU A 396 -18.94 10.21 20.83
CA LEU A 396 -19.13 10.21 19.39
C LEU A 396 -20.54 9.78 18.99
N ALA A 397 -21.08 8.69 19.57
CA ALA A 397 -22.43 8.22 19.28
C ALA A 397 -23.51 9.26 19.64
N ALA A 398 -23.31 10.02 20.72
CA ALA A 398 -24.21 11.11 21.10
C ALA A 398 -24.14 12.27 20.10
N ASP A 399 -22.94 12.68 19.69
CA ASP A 399 -22.74 13.77 18.74
C ASP A 399 -23.23 13.40 17.34
N GLN A 400 -22.90 12.23 16.83
CA GLN A 400 -23.39 11.76 15.53
C GLN A 400 -24.92 11.61 15.54
N THR A 401 -25.52 11.10 16.61
CA THR A 401 -26.99 11.03 16.72
C THR A 401 -27.62 12.42 16.64
N ARG A 402 -26.98 13.45 17.22
CA ARG A 402 -27.45 14.84 17.20
C ARG A 402 -27.23 15.51 15.84
N VAL A 403 -26.10 15.27 15.19
CA VAL A 403 -25.66 15.97 13.97
C VAL A 403 -26.17 15.27 12.71
N LEU A 404 -25.95 13.95 12.61
CA LEU A 404 -26.27 13.14 11.44
C LEU A 404 -27.63 12.45 11.56
N GLY A 405 -28.08 12.22 12.79
CA GLY A 405 -29.31 11.47 13.09
C GLY A 405 -29.05 10.02 13.50
N PRO A 406 -30.07 9.40 14.13
CA PRO A 406 -29.94 8.03 14.68
C PRO A 406 -29.85 6.93 13.62
N ASP A 407 -30.28 7.20 12.39
CA ASP A 407 -30.38 6.26 11.27
C ASP A 407 -29.24 6.40 10.26
N ASP A 408 -28.32 7.35 10.49
CA ASP A 408 -27.15 7.56 9.65
C ASP A 408 -26.15 6.40 9.76
N ALA A 409 -25.45 6.07 8.66
CA ALA A 409 -24.57 4.92 8.58
C ALA A 409 -23.41 5.00 9.61
N ASP A 410 -22.82 6.19 9.78
CA ASP A 410 -21.71 6.39 10.70
C ASP A 410 -22.19 6.30 12.16
N THR A 411 -23.37 6.85 12.45
CA THR A 411 -24.02 6.70 13.76
C THR A 411 -24.29 5.23 14.09
N LEU A 412 -24.80 4.46 13.12
CA LEU A 412 -25.05 3.02 13.27
C LEU A 412 -23.75 2.25 13.47
N GLY A 413 -22.70 2.58 12.71
CA GLY A 413 -21.36 2.00 12.85
C GLY A 413 -20.78 2.21 14.25
N THR A 414 -20.77 3.45 14.70
CA THR A 414 -20.29 3.83 16.04
C THR A 414 -21.04 3.11 17.16
N ARG A 415 -22.37 3.00 17.08
CA ARG A 415 -23.19 2.24 18.05
C ARG A 415 -22.86 0.75 18.05
N GLY A 416 -22.50 0.19 16.88
CA GLY A 416 -22.04 -1.18 16.75
C GLY A 416 -20.70 -1.41 17.45
N ASN A 417 -19.75 -0.50 17.27
CA ASN A 417 -18.43 -0.53 17.90
C ASN A 417 -18.54 -0.30 19.43
N LEU A 418 -19.40 0.62 19.87
CA LEU A 418 -19.68 0.85 21.30
C LEU A 418 -20.26 -0.40 21.98
N ALA A 419 -21.17 -1.10 21.31
CA ALA A 419 -21.73 -2.34 21.86
C ALA A 419 -20.64 -3.42 22.02
N GLU A 420 -19.73 -3.55 21.07
CA GLU A 420 -18.59 -4.47 21.17
C GLU A 420 -17.64 -4.07 22.30
N ALA A 421 -17.26 -2.79 22.39
CA ALA A 421 -16.42 -2.28 23.47
C ALA A 421 -17.02 -2.52 24.86
N TYR A 422 -18.34 -2.35 25.02
CA TYR A 422 -19.04 -2.70 26.27
C TYR A 422 -18.95 -4.20 26.60
N LEU A 423 -19.00 -5.09 25.59
CA LEU A 423 -18.86 -6.53 25.83
C LEU A 423 -17.45 -6.88 26.26
N GLN A 424 -16.44 -6.31 25.62
CA GLN A 424 -15.03 -6.56 25.94
C GLN A 424 -14.64 -6.00 27.34
N THR A 425 -15.28 -4.92 27.79
CA THR A 425 -15.05 -4.35 29.13
C THR A 425 -15.95 -4.96 30.22
N GLY A 426 -16.70 -6.03 29.89
CA GLY A 426 -17.62 -6.67 30.85
C GLY A 426 -18.86 -5.82 31.22
N ARG A 427 -19.10 -4.70 30.52
CA ARG A 427 -20.27 -3.83 30.71
C ARG A 427 -21.51 -4.41 30.04
N THR A 428 -21.75 -5.72 30.22
CA THR A 428 -22.73 -6.54 29.51
C THR A 428 -24.15 -5.99 29.57
N GLN A 429 -24.57 -5.41 30.69
CA GLN A 429 -25.91 -4.84 30.78
C GLN A 429 -26.09 -3.57 29.94
N GLN A 430 -25.03 -2.75 29.82
CA GLN A 430 -25.04 -1.56 28.95
C GLN A 430 -25.09 -2.01 27.47
N ALA A 431 -24.29 -3.01 27.08
CA ALA A 431 -24.34 -3.62 25.76
C ALA A 431 -25.76 -4.12 25.40
N ILE A 432 -26.41 -4.89 26.30
CA ILE A 432 -27.77 -5.37 26.08
C ILE A 432 -28.77 -4.22 25.88
N ASN A 433 -28.66 -3.16 26.68
CA ASN A 433 -29.60 -2.03 26.59
C ASN A 433 -29.43 -1.30 25.26
N LEU A 434 -28.18 -1.04 24.85
CA LEU A 434 -27.84 -0.42 23.56
C LEU A 434 -28.32 -1.31 22.39
N LEU A 435 -27.93 -2.58 22.37
CA LEU A 435 -28.23 -3.51 21.28
C LEU A 435 -29.73 -3.73 21.08
N LYS A 436 -30.56 -3.73 22.12
CA LYS A 436 -32.03 -3.85 21.98
C LYS A 436 -32.65 -2.67 21.21
N GLY A 437 -32.18 -1.48 21.42
CA GLY A 437 -32.58 -0.31 20.64
C GLY A 437 -32.04 -0.40 19.23
N PHE A 438 -30.77 -0.70 19.14
CA PHE A 438 -30.01 -0.74 17.90
C PHE A 438 -30.54 -1.77 16.89
N VAL A 439 -30.90 -3.01 17.33
CA VAL A 439 -31.53 -4.00 16.45
C VAL A 439 -32.80 -3.45 15.80
N ARG A 440 -33.64 -2.70 16.54
CA ARG A 440 -34.88 -2.13 15.98
C ARG A 440 -34.60 -1.01 14.97
N ASP A 441 -33.54 -0.23 15.22
CA ASP A 441 -33.15 0.87 14.34
C ASP A 441 -32.60 0.33 13.02
N VAL A 442 -31.65 -0.63 13.06
CA VAL A 442 -31.10 -1.25 11.85
C VAL A 442 -32.14 -2.07 11.08
N ASP A 443 -33.06 -2.74 11.76
CA ASP A 443 -34.17 -3.48 11.12
C ASP A 443 -35.08 -2.52 10.35
N ARG A 444 -35.40 -1.36 10.91
CA ARG A 444 -36.20 -0.32 10.26
C ARG A 444 -35.49 0.34 9.08
N THR A 445 -34.17 0.61 9.22
CA THR A 445 -33.39 1.40 8.25
C THR A 445 -32.88 0.55 7.10
N LEU A 446 -32.34 -0.62 7.40
CA LEU A 446 -31.69 -1.52 6.44
C LEU A 446 -32.57 -2.72 6.06
N GLY A 447 -33.60 -3.02 6.87
CA GLY A 447 -34.44 -4.19 6.73
C GLY A 447 -33.93 -5.43 7.46
N PRO A 448 -34.84 -6.43 7.69
CA PRO A 448 -34.55 -7.61 8.50
C PRO A 448 -33.51 -8.54 7.88
N ASP A 449 -33.37 -8.52 6.56
CA ASP A 449 -32.49 -9.40 5.78
C ASP A 449 -31.10 -8.83 5.53
N HIS A 450 -30.88 -7.57 5.91
CA HIS A 450 -29.59 -6.93 5.68
C HIS A 450 -28.49 -7.60 6.53
N PRO A 451 -27.30 -7.91 5.97
CA PRO A 451 -26.21 -8.58 6.71
C PRO A 451 -25.87 -7.90 8.03
N TYR A 452 -25.86 -6.57 8.07
CA TYR A 452 -25.60 -5.80 9.28
C TYR A 452 -26.68 -5.97 10.34
N THR A 453 -27.96 -6.07 9.95
CA THR A 453 -29.08 -6.39 10.86
C THR A 453 -28.93 -7.77 11.48
N LEU A 454 -28.61 -8.77 10.65
CA LEU A 454 -28.37 -10.14 11.12
C LEU A 454 -27.16 -10.22 12.06
N THR A 455 -26.10 -9.47 11.79
CA THR A 455 -24.93 -9.39 12.67
C THR A 455 -25.25 -8.69 14.00
N THR A 456 -26.03 -7.63 13.99
CA THR A 456 -26.46 -6.92 15.21
C THR A 456 -27.33 -7.81 16.10
N ARG A 457 -28.24 -8.61 15.50
CA ARG A 457 -29.04 -9.62 16.24
C ARG A 457 -28.16 -10.69 16.88
N ASN A 458 -27.11 -11.15 16.19
CA ASN A 458 -26.15 -12.11 16.75
C ASN A 458 -25.36 -11.49 17.92
N ARG A 459 -24.92 -10.23 17.81
CA ARG A 459 -24.28 -9.49 18.92
C ARG A 459 -25.20 -9.40 20.14
N LEU A 460 -26.50 -9.14 19.95
CA LEU A 460 -27.47 -9.15 21.05
C LEU A 460 -27.61 -10.53 21.71
N ALA A 461 -27.62 -11.58 20.90
CA ALA A 461 -27.68 -12.94 21.42
C ALA A 461 -26.42 -13.28 22.23
N ARG A 462 -25.24 -12.90 21.75
CA ARG A 462 -23.96 -13.05 22.47
C ARG A 462 -23.99 -12.29 23.78
N ALA A 463 -24.41 -11.01 23.78
CA ALA A 463 -24.58 -10.23 25.02
C ALA A 463 -25.50 -10.91 26.04
N TYR A 464 -26.57 -11.59 25.59
CA TYR A 464 -27.40 -12.40 26.47
C TYR A 464 -26.68 -13.64 27.00
N MET A 465 -25.81 -14.27 26.20
CA MET A 465 -25.00 -15.41 26.64
C MET A 465 -24.03 -14.98 27.74
N ASP A 466 -23.29 -13.90 27.52
CA ASP A 466 -22.32 -13.33 28.47
C ASP A 466 -23.00 -12.90 29.79
N ALA A 467 -24.26 -12.49 29.73
CA ALA A 467 -25.07 -12.18 30.91
C ALA A 467 -25.70 -13.43 31.57
N GLY A 468 -25.41 -14.65 31.12
CA GLY A 468 -26.07 -15.88 31.61
C GLY A 468 -27.56 -15.99 31.30
N LYS A 469 -28.09 -15.12 30.41
CA LYS A 469 -29.51 -15.09 30.04
C LYS A 469 -29.82 -16.05 28.89
N PHE A 470 -29.41 -17.32 29.02
CA PHE A 470 -29.45 -18.34 27.98
C PHE A 470 -30.81 -18.54 27.30
N LYS A 471 -31.93 -18.43 28.06
CA LYS A 471 -33.28 -18.52 27.47
C LYS A 471 -33.55 -17.40 26.45
N LYS A 472 -33.03 -16.18 26.70
CA LYS A 472 -33.18 -15.05 25.76
C LYS A 472 -32.26 -15.21 24.56
N ALA A 473 -31.02 -15.59 24.79
CA ALA A 473 -30.06 -15.87 23.73
C ALA A 473 -30.57 -16.92 22.76
N ARG A 474 -31.08 -18.08 23.30
CA ARG A 474 -31.66 -19.13 22.48
C ARG A 474 -32.83 -18.64 21.64
N LYS A 475 -33.73 -17.85 22.23
CA LYS A 475 -34.87 -17.28 21.49
C LYS A 475 -34.41 -16.42 20.30
N GLU A 476 -33.43 -15.56 20.50
CA GLU A 476 -32.87 -14.70 19.44
C GLU A 476 -32.17 -15.54 18.36
N LEU A 477 -31.34 -16.50 18.75
CA LEU A 477 -30.60 -17.35 17.81
C LEU A 477 -31.51 -18.28 16.99
N ASN A 478 -32.54 -18.86 17.62
CA ASN A 478 -33.53 -19.67 16.91
C ASN A 478 -34.37 -18.87 15.91
N ALA A 479 -34.60 -17.56 16.17
CA ALA A 479 -35.26 -16.69 15.23
C ALA A 479 -34.27 -16.20 14.12
N LEU A 480 -32.97 -16.08 14.43
CA LEU A 480 -31.95 -15.64 13.51
C LEU A 480 -31.50 -16.70 12.51
N LEU A 481 -31.40 -17.96 12.95
CA LEU A 481 -30.86 -19.07 12.15
C LEU A 481 -31.59 -19.27 10.80
N PRO A 482 -32.94 -19.33 10.73
CA PRO A 482 -33.63 -19.42 9.45
C PRO A 482 -33.36 -18.25 8.51
N ASP A 483 -33.24 -17.01 9.05
CA ASP A 483 -32.96 -15.83 8.28
C ASP A 483 -31.54 -15.89 7.68
N ARG A 484 -30.55 -16.31 8.47
CA ARG A 484 -29.18 -16.50 7.98
C ARG A 484 -29.06 -17.60 6.92
N ILE A 485 -29.73 -18.73 7.10
CA ILE A 485 -29.76 -19.79 6.10
C ILE A 485 -30.37 -19.29 4.79
N ARG A 486 -31.44 -18.51 4.86
CA ARG A 486 -32.11 -17.94 3.69
C ARG A 486 -31.28 -16.89 2.95
N VAL A 487 -30.57 -16.02 3.68
CA VAL A 487 -29.84 -14.89 3.12
C VAL A 487 -28.42 -15.26 2.70
N LEU A 488 -27.70 -15.99 3.54
CA LEU A 488 -26.29 -16.31 3.37
C LEU A 488 -26.04 -17.77 2.94
N GLY A 489 -27.01 -18.63 3.15
CA GLY A 489 -26.87 -20.08 2.96
C GLY A 489 -26.46 -20.84 4.23
N PRO A 490 -26.63 -22.17 4.22
CA PRO A 490 -26.33 -23.02 5.38
C PRO A 490 -24.85 -23.14 5.70
N ASP A 491 -24.00 -22.97 4.69
CA ASP A 491 -22.54 -23.16 4.75
C ASP A 491 -21.76 -21.87 5.06
N HIS A 492 -22.45 -20.73 5.15
CA HIS A 492 -21.79 -19.46 5.42
C HIS A 492 -21.21 -19.45 6.85
N PRO A 493 -19.98 -18.95 7.07
CA PRO A 493 -19.34 -18.93 8.39
C PRO A 493 -20.22 -18.35 9.50
N ASP A 494 -20.93 -17.27 9.20
CA ASP A 494 -21.86 -16.65 10.16
C ASP A 494 -23.07 -17.52 10.50
N THR A 495 -23.55 -18.36 9.56
CA THR A 495 -24.62 -19.32 9.82
C THR A 495 -24.13 -20.46 10.71
N LEU A 496 -22.93 -20.94 10.45
CA LEU A 496 -22.26 -21.96 11.26
C LEU A 496 -21.99 -21.42 12.68
N ALA A 497 -21.58 -20.17 12.83
CA ALA A 497 -21.39 -19.52 14.15
C ALA A 497 -22.68 -19.47 14.98
N VAL A 498 -23.85 -19.23 14.36
CA VAL A 498 -25.15 -19.28 15.08
C VAL A 498 -25.44 -20.70 15.60
N ARG A 499 -25.14 -21.73 14.81
CA ARG A 499 -25.33 -23.15 15.24
C ARG A 499 -24.36 -23.49 16.38
N SER A 500 -23.10 -23.02 16.32
CA SER A 500 -22.13 -23.17 17.40
C SER A 500 -22.60 -22.51 18.70
N ASN A 501 -23.14 -21.29 18.64
CA ASN A 501 -23.70 -20.60 19.80
C ASN A 501 -24.90 -21.31 20.39
N LEU A 502 -25.77 -21.90 19.57
CA LEU A 502 -26.90 -22.72 20.05
C LEU A 502 -26.41 -23.96 20.77
N ALA A 503 -25.41 -24.64 20.26
CA ALA A 503 -24.82 -25.81 20.91
C ALA A 503 -24.14 -25.42 22.25
N TYR A 504 -23.44 -24.30 22.29
CA TYR A 504 -22.88 -23.76 23.53
C TYR A 504 -23.98 -23.54 24.58
N ILE A 505 -25.10 -22.91 24.20
CA ILE A 505 -26.25 -22.71 25.11
C ILE A 505 -26.79 -24.03 25.61
N CYS A 506 -26.93 -25.04 24.74
CA CYS A 506 -27.39 -26.36 25.15
C CYS A 506 -26.45 -27.00 26.19
N ASN A 507 -25.14 -26.88 26.00
CA ASN A 507 -24.15 -27.31 27.00
C ASN A 507 -24.31 -26.55 28.32
N ALA A 508 -24.42 -25.21 28.27
CA ALA A 508 -24.50 -24.36 29.45
C ALA A 508 -25.80 -24.61 30.29
N VAL A 509 -26.89 -25.05 29.67
CA VAL A 509 -28.15 -25.34 30.37
C VAL A 509 -28.35 -26.84 30.70
N GLY A 510 -27.34 -27.67 30.38
CA GLY A 510 -27.37 -29.10 30.70
C GLY A 510 -28.11 -29.98 29.69
N GLU A 511 -28.43 -29.48 28.51
CA GLU A 511 -29.09 -30.23 27.44
C GLU A 511 -28.07 -30.93 26.52
N TYR A 512 -27.18 -31.74 27.12
CA TYR A 512 -25.99 -32.30 26.44
C TYR A 512 -26.33 -33.16 25.21
N GLY A 513 -27.45 -33.89 25.23
CA GLY A 513 -27.88 -34.67 24.08
C GLY A 513 -28.13 -33.79 22.84
N GLN A 514 -28.85 -32.68 23.02
CA GLN A 514 -29.08 -31.72 21.93
C GLN A 514 -27.79 -31.05 21.46
N ALA A 515 -26.90 -30.72 22.41
CA ALA A 515 -25.58 -30.14 22.06
C ALA A 515 -24.76 -31.12 21.20
N ILE A 516 -24.74 -32.42 21.56
CA ILE A 516 -24.04 -33.45 20.80
C ILE A 516 -24.60 -33.58 19.37
N ASP A 517 -25.94 -33.58 19.22
CA ASP A 517 -26.57 -33.68 17.90
C ASP A 517 -26.21 -32.46 17.02
N ILE A 518 -26.38 -31.24 17.56
CA ILE A 518 -26.04 -29.99 16.83
C ILE A 518 -24.56 -29.96 16.45
N LEU A 519 -23.67 -30.31 17.37
CA LEU A 519 -22.21 -30.26 17.14
C LEU A 519 -21.77 -31.35 16.16
N GLY A 520 -22.40 -32.53 16.20
CA GLY A 520 -22.10 -33.59 15.24
C GLY A 520 -22.36 -33.17 13.79
N GLU A 521 -23.53 -32.55 13.53
CA GLU A 521 -23.87 -32.01 12.22
C GLU A 521 -22.97 -30.82 11.85
N LEU A 522 -22.74 -29.88 12.79
CA LEU A 522 -21.92 -28.71 12.59
C LEU A 522 -20.47 -29.06 12.19
N ILE A 523 -19.84 -29.99 12.91
CA ILE A 523 -18.48 -30.45 12.64
C ILE A 523 -18.37 -31.08 11.24
N ALA A 524 -19.38 -31.81 10.79
CA ALA A 524 -19.40 -32.37 9.44
C ALA A 524 -19.41 -31.25 8.38
N ASP A 525 -20.26 -30.24 8.58
CA ASP A 525 -20.34 -29.08 7.68
C ASP A 525 -19.06 -28.23 7.71
N GLU A 526 -18.55 -27.87 8.89
CA GLU A 526 -17.32 -27.11 9.04
C GLU A 526 -16.11 -27.86 8.45
N THR A 527 -16.01 -29.17 8.66
CA THR A 527 -14.93 -29.97 8.06
C THR A 527 -15.00 -29.95 6.54
N ARG A 528 -16.20 -29.98 5.96
CA ARG A 528 -16.41 -29.92 4.51
C ARG A 528 -16.10 -28.54 3.93
N VAL A 529 -16.47 -27.45 4.62
CA VAL A 529 -16.39 -26.07 4.12
C VAL A 529 -15.04 -25.42 4.45
N LEU A 530 -14.58 -25.58 5.68
CA LEU A 530 -13.42 -24.89 6.23
C LEU A 530 -12.19 -25.81 6.34
N GLY A 531 -12.41 -27.10 6.40
CA GLY A 531 -11.37 -28.11 6.63
C GLY A 531 -11.30 -28.61 8.07
N PRO A 532 -10.63 -29.77 8.29
CA PRO A 532 -10.58 -30.43 9.59
C PRO A 532 -9.76 -29.71 10.66
N ASP A 533 -8.77 -28.91 10.23
CA ASP A 533 -7.82 -28.21 11.11
C ASP A 533 -8.15 -26.71 11.27
N HIS A 534 -9.25 -26.25 10.69
CA HIS A 534 -9.70 -24.87 10.85
C HIS A 534 -10.11 -24.58 12.30
N TYR A 535 -9.78 -23.41 12.84
CA TYR A 535 -9.98 -23.08 14.26
C TYR A 535 -11.44 -23.26 14.71
N LEU A 536 -12.45 -22.89 13.89
CA LEU A 536 -13.88 -23.12 14.21
C LEU A 536 -14.21 -24.61 14.32
N THR A 537 -13.71 -25.44 13.40
CA THR A 537 -13.91 -26.89 13.43
C THR A 537 -13.28 -27.51 14.68
N LEU A 538 -12.09 -27.05 15.08
CA LEU A 538 -11.42 -27.51 16.30
C LEU A 538 -12.18 -27.07 17.55
N THR A 539 -12.68 -25.83 17.60
CA THR A 539 -13.53 -25.32 18.69
C THR A 539 -14.82 -26.12 18.82
N ALA A 540 -15.50 -26.42 17.70
CA ALA A 540 -16.71 -27.23 17.73
C ALA A 540 -16.44 -28.65 18.27
N ARG A 541 -15.28 -29.25 17.90
CA ARG A 541 -14.86 -30.57 18.43
C ARG A 541 -14.56 -30.50 19.94
N SER A 542 -13.88 -29.44 20.44
CA SER A 542 -13.66 -29.25 21.88
C SER A 542 -15.01 -29.12 22.63
N ASN A 543 -15.96 -28.37 22.09
CA ASN A 543 -17.28 -28.24 22.67
C ASN A 543 -18.05 -29.58 22.69
N LEU A 544 -17.90 -30.40 21.65
CA LEU A 544 -18.46 -31.74 21.58
C LEU A 544 -17.86 -32.68 22.66
N ALA A 545 -16.53 -32.59 22.82
CA ALA A 545 -15.84 -33.36 23.83
C ALA A 545 -16.31 -32.98 25.25
N ARG A 546 -16.44 -31.66 25.50
CA ARG A 546 -16.96 -31.16 26.79
C ARG A 546 -18.37 -31.68 27.06
N ALA A 547 -19.25 -31.71 26.06
CA ALA A 547 -20.58 -32.31 26.16
C ALA A 547 -20.51 -33.81 26.51
N HIS A 548 -19.60 -34.58 25.89
CA HIS A 548 -19.37 -35.97 26.19
C HIS A 548 -18.80 -36.20 27.59
N THR A 549 -17.87 -35.38 28.06
CA THR A 549 -17.31 -35.46 29.44
C THR A 549 -18.42 -35.38 30.47
N VAL A 550 -19.26 -34.33 30.38
CA VAL A 550 -20.33 -34.10 31.39
C VAL A 550 -21.49 -35.05 31.22
N SER A 551 -21.77 -35.56 30.01
CA SER A 551 -22.84 -36.56 29.80
C SER A 551 -22.45 -38.01 30.20
N GLY A 552 -21.25 -38.20 30.76
CA GLY A 552 -20.79 -39.51 31.26
C GLY A 552 -20.12 -40.39 30.20
N ASN A 553 -19.60 -39.79 29.12
CA ASN A 553 -18.86 -40.49 28.07
C ASN A 553 -17.40 -39.96 27.96
N PRO A 554 -16.61 -39.91 29.07
CA PRO A 554 -15.30 -39.29 29.09
C PRO A 554 -14.29 -39.94 28.13
N GLN A 555 -14.42 -41.26 27.88
CA GLN A 555 -13.52 -41.94 26.94
C GLN A 555 -13.61 -41.36 25.53
N LYS A 556 -14.84 -41.06 25.05
CA LYS A 556 -15.05 -40.45 23.74
C LYS A 556 -14.55 -38.98 23.69
N ALA A 557 -14.71 -38.27 24.81
CA ALA A 557 -14.17 -36.93 24.95
C ALA A 557 -12.64 -36.92 24.82
N ILE A 558 -11.96 -37.85 25.49
CA ILE A 558 -10.50 -38.01 25.42
C ILE A 558 -10.03 -38.21 23.97
N GLU A 559 -10.65 -39.14 23.25
CA GLU A 559 -10.32 -39.43 21.84
C GLU A 559 -10.43 -38.17 20.96
N ILE A 560 -11.47 -37.36 21.16
CA ILE A 560 -11.67 -36.13 20.42
C ILE A 560 -10.64 -35.09 20.80
N LEU A 561 -10.37 -34.87 22.10
CA LEU A 561 -9.46 -33.84 22.59
C LEU A 561 -8.01 -34.15 22.25
N GLU A 562 -7.57 -35.41 22.29
CA GLU A 562 -6.24 -35.80 21.84
C GLU A 562 -6.04 -35.46 20.36
N ALA A 563 -7.01 -35.71 19.49
CA ALA A 563 -6.95 -35.37 18.07
C ALA A 563 -6.96 -33.86 17.83
N VAL A 564 -7.75 -33.08 18.62
CA VAL A 564 -7.77 -31.62 18.55
C VAL A 564 -6.42 -31.04 18.97
N LEU A 565 -5.86 -31.54 20.07
CA LEU A 565 -4.59 -31.08 20.63
C LEU A 565 -3.44 -31.32 19.65
N ASP A 566 -3.41 -32.49 18.99
CA ASP A 566 -2.41 -32.77 17.96
C ASP A 566 -2.47 -31.79 16.79
N SER A 567 -3.67 -31.37 16.36
CA SER A 567 -3.84 -30.37 15.32
C SER A 567 -3.43 -28.97 15.78
N GLN A 568 -3.82 -28.57 16.99
CA GLN A 568 -3.45 -27.27 17.56
C GLN A 568 -1.93 -27.15 17.78
N PHE A 569 -1.26 -28.19 18.24
CA PHE A 569 0.20 -28.16 18.39
C PHE A 569 0.93 -27.97 17.06
N ARG A 570 0.42 -28.54 15.98
CA ARG A 570 1.01 -28.37 14.64
C ARG A 570 0.79 -26.99 14.04
N SER A 571 -0.38 -26.41 14.28
CA SER A 571 -0.79 -25.15 13.63
C SER A 571 -0.51 -23.91 14.46
N LEU A 572 -0.67 -23.98 15.79
CA LEU A 572 -0.64 -22.82 16.69
C LEU A 572 0.54 -22.88 17.67
N GLY A 573 1.08 -24.08 17.93
CA GLY A 573 2.11 -24.30 18.95
C GLY A 573 1.56 -24.64 20.33
N VAL A 574 2.44 -25.13 21.21
CA VAL A 574 2.09 -25.68 22.53
C VAL A 574 1.66 -24.64 23.55
N ASP A 575 2.09 -23.40 23.36
CA ASP A 575 1.86 -22.26 24.26
C ASP A 575 0.63 -21.42 23.85
N HIS A 576 -0.07 -21.82 22.78
CA HIS A 576 -1.25 -21.09 22.32
C HIS A 576 -2.41 -21.24 23.32
N PRO A 577 -3.20 -20.17 23.62
CA PRO A 577 -4.32 -20.24 24.55
C PRO A 577 -5.29 -21.40 24.29
N ASP A 578 -5.70 -21.61 23.02
CA ASP A 578 -6.61 -22.69 22.67
C ASP A 578 -6.04 -24.09 22.98
N ALA A 579 -4.72 -24.25 22.86
CA ALA A 579 -4.05 -25.51 23.20
C ALA A 579 -3.99 -25.71 24.71
N LEU A 580 -3.80 -24.63 25.48
CA LEU A 580 -3.85 -24.66 26.95
C LEU A 580 -5.26 -25.04 27.43
N ASP A 581 -6.30 -24.45 26.85
CA ASP A 581 -7.70 -24.77 27.17
C ASP A 581 -8.05 -26.23 26.85
N THR A 582 -7.62 -26.73 25.68
CA THR A 582 -7.84 -28.14 25.29
C THR A 582 -7.11 -29.10 26.24
N ARG A 583 -5.90 -28.74 26.73
CA ARG A 583 -5.18 -29.53 27.76
C ARG A 583 -5.95 -29.56 29.08
N GLY A 584 -6.57 -28.46 29.49
CA GLY A 584 -7.46 -28.39 30.64
C GLY A 584 -8.68 -29.28 30.51
N ASP A 585 -9.37 -29.19 29.38
CA ASP A 585 -10.53 -30.05 29.08
C ASP A 585 -10.17 -31.54 29.07
N LEU A 586 -8.98 -31.88 28.53
CA LEU A 586 -8.47 -33.25 28.51
C LEU A 586 -8.15 -33.77 29.92
N ALA A 587 -7.55 -32.96 30.76
CA ALA A 587 -7.27 -33.29 32.16
C ALA A 587 -8.57 -33.50 32.95
N CYS A 588 -9.60 -32.64 32.73
CA CYS A 588 -10.93 -32.83 33.29
C CYS A 588 -11.59 -34.17 32.83
N ALA A 589 -11.45 -34.49 31.54
CA ALA A 589 -12.00 -35.76 31.01
C ALA A 589 -11.34 -36.98 31.66
N TYR A 590 -10.01 -36.96 31.93
CA TYR A 590 -9.35 -38.02 32.68
C TYR A 590 -9.78 -38.08 34.16
N SER A 591 -10.01 -36.92 34.81
CA SER A 591 -10.57 -36.90 36.17
C SER A 591 -11.94 -37.56 36.23
N VAL A 592 -12.85 -37.19 35.31
CA VAL A 592 -14.18 -37.81 35.23
C VAL A 592 -14.13 -39.32 34.88
N LEU A 593 -13.12 -39.76 34.13
CA LEU A 593 -12.87 -41.16 33.84
C LEU A 593 -12.38 -41.94 35.08
N GLY A 594 -11.88 -41.26 36.12
CA GLY A 594 -11.30 -41.85 37.31
C GLY A 594 -9.78 -42.10 37.20
N ASP A 595 -9.13 -41.68 36.11
CA ASP A 595 -7.66 -41.71 35.98
C ASP A 595 -7.05 -40.46 36.61
N TYR A 596 -7.18 -40.34 37.92
CA TYR A 596 -6.70 -39.21 38.71
C TYR A 596 -5.20 -38.98 38.60
N GLN A 597 -4.42 -40.06 38.45
CA GLN A 597 -2.95 -39.92 38.34
C GLN A 597 -2.58 -39.16 37.06
N LYS A 598 -3.22 -39.50 35.96
CA LYS A 598 -2.99 -38.83 34.67
C LYS A 598 -3.53 -37.39 34.67
N ALA A 599 -4.72 -37.18 35.24
CA ALA A 599 -5.31 -35.88 35.40
C ALA A 599 -4.40 -34.91 36.22
N ILE A 600 -3.92 -35.36 37.38
CA ILE A 600 -3.02 -34.58 38.24
C ILE A 600 -1.73 -34.19 37.50
N ALA A 601 -1.11 -35.14 36.81
CA ALA A 601 0.12 -34.86 36.07
C ALA A 601 -0.10 -33.80 34.98
N MET A 602 -1.26 -33.87 34.26
CA MET A 602 -1.62 -32.91 33.24
C MET A 602 -1.96 -31.52 33.81
N PHE A 603 -2.72 -31.45 34.92
CA PHE A 603 -3.01 -30.18 35.57
C PHE A 603 -1.75 -29.50 36.13
N GLN A 604 -0.81 -30.28 36.69
CA GLN A 604 0.49 -29.74 37.17
C GLN A 604 1.28 -29.10 36.02
N SER A 605 1.43 -29.85 34.90
CA SER A 605 2.13 -29.33 33.73
C SER A 605 1.45 -28.10 33.14
N LEU A 606 0.10 -28.10 33.06
CA LEU A 606 -0.67 -26.98 32.57
C LEU A 606 -0.52 -25.75 33.48
N LEU A 607 -0.58 -25.96 34.80
CA LEU A 607 -0.44 -24.86 35.78
C LEU A 607 0.94 -24.18 35.70
N ASP A 608 2.00 -24.97 35.49
CA ASP A 608 3.36 -24.44 35.28
C ASP A 608 3.41 -23.54 34.01
N ASP A 609 2.85 -24.05 32.90
CA ASP A 609 2.80 -23.30 31.63
C ASP A 609 1.93 -22.03 31.72
N GLN A 610 0.71 -22.13 32.29
CA GLN A 610 -0.16 -20.97 32.47
C GLN A 610 0.44 -19.93 33.43
N THR A 611 1.12 -20.37 34.51
CA THR A 611 1.81 -19.45 35.42
C THR A 611 2.93 -18.68 34.69
N ARG A 612 3.65 -19.36 33.80
CA ARG A 612 4.72 -18.78 32.99
C ARG A 612 4.20 -17.82 31.91
N ILE A 613 3.09 -18.17 31.26
CA ILE A 613 2.58 -17.46 30.06
C ILE A 613 1.59 -16.37 30.46
N LEU A 614 0.60 -16.69 31.31
CA LEU A 614 -0.51 -15.82 31.68
C LEU A 614 -0.31 -15.12 33.04
N GLY A 615 0.55 -15.69 33.87
CA GLY A 615 0.77 -15.21 35.25
C GLY A 615 -0.03 -15.99 36.31
N PRO A 616 0.38 -15.89 37.59
CA PRO A 616 -0.17 -16.68 38.69
C PRO A 616 -1.61 -16.27 39.09
N ASP A 617 -2.01 -15.05 38.79
CA ASP A 617 -3.31 -14.47 39.17
C ASP A 617 -4.34 -14.48 38.02
N HIS A 618 -3.95 -15.03 36.84
CA HIS A 618 -4.87 -15.13 35.72
C HIS A 618 -6.03 -16.07 36.05
N PRO A 619 -7.29 -15.77 35.64
CA PRO A 619 -8.47 -16.60 35.92
C PRO A 619 -8.27 -18.07 35.58
N ASP A 620 -7.70 -18.39 34.40
CA ASP A 620 -7.48 -19.75 33.94
C ASP A 620 -6.42 -20.47 34.79
N THR A 621 -5.36 -19.76 35.21
CA THR A 621 -4.34 -20.29 36.13
C THR A 621 -4.97 -20.64 37.51
N LEU A 622 -5.86 -19.78 38.01
CA LEU A 622 -6.59 -20.03 39.25
C LEU A 622 -7.53 -21.22 39.13
N LEU A 623 -8.29 -21.29 38.03
CA LEU A 623 -9.21 -22.42 37.75
C LEU A 623 -8.44 -23.75 37.65
N THR A 624 -7.31 -23.79 36.96
CA THR A 624 -6.47 -25.00 36.88
C THR A 624 -5.95 -25.42 38.25
N ARG A 625 -5.62 -24.45 39.11
CA ARG A 625 -5.19 -24.74 40.50
C ARG A 625 -6.32 -25.35 41.33
N GLU A 626 -7.55 -24.88 41.18
CA GLU A 626 -8.73 -25.44 41.84
C GLU A 626 -9.00 -26.87 41.34
N SER A 627 -9.01 -27.09 40.01
CA SER A 627 -9.22 -28.41 39.42
C SER A 627 -8.12 -29.42 39.84
N LEU A 628 -6.87 -28.98 39.97
CA LEU A 628 -5.81 -29.79 40.49
C LEU A 628 -6.06 -30.21 41.95
N ALA A 629 -6.50 -29.28 42.79
CA ALA A 629 -6.81 -29.56 44.20
C ALA A 629 -7.98 -30.55 44.32
N GLU A 630 -9.01 -30.44 43.50
CA GLU A 630 -10.12 -31.40 43.45
C GLU A 630 -9.63 -32.80 43.04
N ALA A 631 -8.86 -32.90 41.95
CA ALA A 631 -8.31 -34.17 41.47
C ALA A 631 -7.39 -34.83 42.52
N LEU A 632 -6.62 -34.04 43.27
CA LEU A 632 -5.79 -34.55 44.39
C LEU A 632 -6.64 -35.09 45.56
N SER A 633 -7.78 -34.46 45.85
CA SER A 633 -8.73 -34.91 46.89
C SER A 633 -9.41 -36.22 46.49
N GLU A 634 -9.93 -36.28 45.25
CA GLU A 634 -10.58 -37.48 44.75
C GLU A 634 -9.63 -38.67 44.59
N ALA A 635 -8.35 -38.45 44.34
CA ALA A 635 -7.32 -39.50 44.29
C ALA A 635 -6.99 -40.12 45.67
N GLN A 636 -7.41 -39.50 46.78
CA GLN A 636 -7.16 -39.96 48.15
C GLN A 636 -8.37 -40.74 48.73
N GLU A 637 -9.56 -40.60 48.12
CA GLU A 637 -10.76 -41.34 48.47
C GLU A 637 -10.81 -42.70 47.72
#